data_66ec46483f5274d649f9336ebd9ce321
#
_entry.id   66ec46483f5274d649f9336ebd9ce321
#
_cell.length_a   1.000
_cell.length_b   1.000
_cell.length_c   1.000
_cell.angle_alpha   90.00
_cell.angle_beta   90.00
_cell.angle_gamma   90.00
#
_symmetry.space_group_name_H-M   'P 1'
#
loop_
_entity.id
_entity.type
_entity.pdbx_description
1 polymer ?
#
loop_
_entity_poly.entity_id
_entity_poly.type
_entity_poly.pdbx_seq_one_letter_code
_entity_poly.pdbx_strand_id
1 'polypeptide(L)'
;MKIQIIKYCLTFILLLGHAGEIFAQGEWFQTEKPNCLVWNPNPNVGETVTWSGDCLNGKAHGIGITVWRNKKSGKWVERPIVGNTLNGRMSGEVTVFYENGDKYFGMLHSNGNRNGQGTYTHSDGSVLEGIWKDGKFQYAKTPTKPVPVVKTPIKPVPVVKTPTQDDQVIPASSGSGFAVSSDGYVITNSHVIDGCQDVVIHTPQKDIKMRVISNDPKNDLALLKGNFKPSAVFSLSSKRPEILQDIYVAGYPFGYKVSSSVKVTKGIISSLTGIGNDFSNMQIDAALQSGNSGGPILDDMGNVVGVAVAKLDAMQMLKETGSIPENTNFGIKASVVKSVLDSSSVDTPSANTSAISKSQLGKMITDGTYYISCWMTLAQIEKVRSKKVLFSELD
;
A
#
# COMPACT_ATOMS: atom_id res chain seq x y z
N MET A 1 -70.21 -28.23 -40.93
CA MET A 1 -69.85 -28.04 -39.55
C MET A 1 -69.03 -29.29 -39.13
N LYS A 2 -67.69 -29.20 -39.16
CA LYS A 2 -66.81 -30.32 -38.91
C LYS A 2 -66.09 -30.11 -37.60
N ILE A 3 -66.33 -30.98 -36.63
CA ILE A 3 -65.68 -31.04 -35.34
C ILE A 3 -64.41 -31.88 -35.51
N GLN A 4 -63.25 -31.26 -35.25
CA GLN A 4 -61.97 -31.99 -35.22
C GLN A 4 -61.62 -32.34 -33.77
N ILE A 5 -61.41 -33.61 -33.53
CA ILE A 5 -60.98 -34.21 -32.27
C ILE A 5 -59.44 -34.15 -32.21
N ILE A 6 -58.89 -33.46 -31.24
CA ILE A 6 -57.42 -33.41 -30.99
C ILE A 6 -57.11 -34.55 -30.02
N LYS A 7 -56.30 -35.49 -30.49
CA LYS A 7 -55.68 -36.57 -29.68
C LYS A 7 -54.51 -36.05 -28.85
N TYR A 8 -54.59 -36.19 -27.53
CA TYR A 8 -53.48 -35.96 -26.63
C TYR A 8 -52.53 -37.19 -26.71
N CYS A 9 -51.28 -36.94 -27.13
CA CYS A 9 -50.20 -37.89 -27.05
C CYS A 9 -49.39 -37.57 -25.79
N LEU A 10 -49.53 -38.37 -24.73
CA LEU A 10 -48.69 -38.33 -23.54
C LEU A 10 -47.34 -38.95 -23.88
N THR A 11 -46.32 -38.11 -24.00
CA THR A 11 -44.91 -38.55 -24.03
C THR A 11 -44.33 -38.40 -22.60
N PHE A 12 -44.09 -39.56 -21.98
CA PHE A 12 -43.35 -39.69 -20.73
C PHE A 12 -41.88 -39.40 -21.01
N ILE A 13 -41.37 -38.22 -20.65
CA ILE A 13 -39.94 -37.93 -20.69
C ILE A 13 -39.36 -38.36 -19.33
N LEU A 14 -38.55 -39.42 -19.37
CA LEU A 14 -37.66 -39.81 -18.28
C LEU A 14 -36.61 -38.68 -18.11
N LEU A 15 -36.75 -37.91 -17.06
CA LEU A 15 -35.71 -37.03 -16.56
C LEU A 15 -34.64 -37.88 -15.86
N LEU A 16 -33.61 -38.25 -16.59
CA LEU A 16 -32.32 -38.67 -16.02
C LEU A 16 -31.71 -37.46 -15.35
N GLY A 17 -31.77 -37.44 -14.02
CA GLY A 17 -31.12 -36.44 -13.21
C GLY A 17 -29.59 -36.47 -13.40
N HIS A 18 -29.08 -35.59 -14.21
CA HIS A 18 -27.69 -35.18 -14.12
C HIS A 18 -27.58 -34.28 -12.89
N ALA A 19 -27.02 -34.81 -11.82
CA ALA A 19 -26.49 -33.98 -10.73
C ALA A 19 -25.31 -33.18 -11.32
N GLY A 20 -25.64 -32.11 -12.02
CA GLY A 20 -24.66 -31.08 -12.39
C GLY A 20 -24.12 -30.48 -11.10
N GLU A 21 -22.83 -30.58 -10.87
CA GLU A 21 -22.14 -29.79 -9.85
C GLU A 21 -22.50 -28.33 -10.08
N ILE A 22 -23.30 -27.75 -9.18
CA ILE A 22 -23.59 -26.34 -9.16
C ILE A 22 -22.29 -25.68 -8.70
N PHE A 23 -21.44 -25.28 -9.65
CA PHE A 23 -20.36 -24.35 -9.36
C PHE A 23 -21.03 -23.08 -8.82
N ALA A 24 -20.82 -22.78 -7.56
CA ALA A 24 -21.31 -21.56 -6.96
C ALA A 24 -20.79 -20.38 -7.80
N GLN A 25 -21.66 -19.76 -8.59
CA GLN A 25 -21.34 -18.50 -9.25
C GLN A 25 -21.13 -17.47 -8.15
N GLY A 26 -20.01 -16.70 -8.21
CA GLY A 26 -19.76 -15.63 -7.26
C GLY A 26 -20.91 -14.63 -7.22
N GLU A 27 -21.05 -13.90 -6.12
CA GLU A 27 -22.19 -13.04 -5.85
C GLU A 27 -21.74 -11.64 -5.39
N TRP A 28 -22.56 -10.61 -5.67
CA TRP A 28 -22.39 -9.25 -5.18
C TRP A 28 -23.08 -9.08 -3.85
N PHE A 29 -22.34 -8.63 -2.84
CA PHE A 29 -22.84 -8.36 -1.51
C PHE A 29 -22.92 -6.86 -1.26
N GLN A 30 -24.07 -6.39 -0.75
CA GLN A 30 -24.22 -5.05 -0.25
C GLN A 30 -23.49 -4.93 1.08
N THR A 31 -22.60 -3.92 1.20
CA THR A 31 -21.96 -3.60 2.47
C THR A 31 -22.91 -2.79 3.36
N GLU A 32 -22.48 -2.46 4.58
CA GLU A 32 -23.20 -1.54 5.48
C GLU A 32 -23.31 -0.11 4.90
N LYS A 33 -22.45 0.25 3.94
CA LYS A 33 -22.52 1.53 3.24
C LYS A 33 -23.56 1.49 2.13
N PRO A 34 -24.49 2.44 2.06
CA PRO A 34 -25.47 2.51 0.97
C PRO A 34 -24.79 2.52 -0.41
N ASN A 35 -25.32 1.75 -1.34
CA ASN A 35 -24.82 1.68 -2.73
C ASN A 35 -23.33 1.32 -2.83
N CYS A 36 -22.84 0.41 -2.00
CA CYS A 36 -21.46 -0.06 -2.03
C CYS A 36 -21.40 -1.59 -2.06
N LEU A 37 -21.04 -2.15 -3.20
CA LEU A 37 -21.04 -3.59 -3.43
C LEU A 37 -19.63 -4.16 -3.39
N VAL A 38 -19.47 -5.37 -2.79
CA VAL A 38 -18.26 -6.20 -2.83
C VAL A 38 -18.58 -7.54 -3.46
N TRP A 39 -17.69 -8.02 -4.32
CA TRP A 39 -17.80 -9.32 -4.96
C TRP A 39 -17.22 -10.42 -4.08
N ASN A 40 -17.99 -11.50 -3.87
CA ASN A 40 -17.49 -12.75 -3.32
C ASN A 40 -17.49 -13.84 -4.39
N PRO A 41 -16.31 -14.39 -4.77
CA PRO A 41 -16.26 -15.49 -5.73
C PRO A 41 -16.76 -16.82 -5.16
N ASN A 42 -16.80 -16.99 -3.83
CA ASN A 42 -17.21 -18.20 -3.13
C ASN A 42 -18.17 -17.86 -1.97
N PRO A 43 -19.41 -17.47 -2.26
CA PRO A 43 -20.34 -17.02 -1.24
C PRO A 43 -20.81 -18.18 -0.32
N ASN A 44 -20.99 -17.85 0.96
CA ASN A 44 -21.66 -18.75 1.92
C ASN A 44 -23.09 -18.28 2.19
N VAL A 45 -23.97 -19.21 2.47
CA VAL A 45 -25.37 -18.89 2.78
C VAL A 45 -25.44 -18.06 4.05
N GLY A 46 -26.12 -16.89 3.98
CA GLY A 46 -26.28 -15.97 5.10
C GLY A 46 -25.03 -15.19 5.49
N GLU A 47 -24.05 -15.13 4.58
CA GLU A 47 -22.85 -14.32 4.77
C GLU A 47 -23.17 -12.83 4.63
N THR A 48 -22.50 -12.00 5.41
CA THR A 48 -22.55 -10.54 5.33
C THR A 48 -21.15 -9.97 5.20
N VAL A 49 -21.04 -8.73 4.70
CA VAL A 49 -19.74 -8.07 4.51
C VAL A 49 -19.81 -6.61 4.95
N THR A 50 -18.74 -6.14 5.60
CA THR A 50 -18.50 -4.72 5.80
C THR A 50 -17.31 -4.26 4.96
N TRP A 51 -17.27 -2.97 4.62
CA TRP A 51 -16.19 -2.36 3.87
C TRP A 51 -15.78 -1.02 4.48
N SER A 52 -14.50 -0.88 4.85
CA SER A 52 -14.00 0.34 5.50
C SER A 52 -13.51 1.43 4.51
N GLY A 53 -13.18 1.06 3.27
CA GLY A 53 -12.66 2.00 2.25
C GLY A 53 -13.76 2.76 1.51
N ASP A 54 -13.40 3.45 0.44
CA ASP A 54 -14.30 4.26 -0.38
C ASP A 54 -15.18 3.41 -1.31
N CYS A 55 -16.25 4.03 -1.84
CA CYS A 55 -17.13 3.43 -2.82
C CYS A 55 -17.14 4.30 -4.08
N LEU A 56 -16.83 3.72 -5.23
CA LEU A 56 -16.86 4.38 -6.53
C LEU A 56 -17.84 3.68 -7.45
N ASN A 57 -18.79 4.43 -8.04
CA ASN A 57 -19.80 3.89 -8.94
C ASN A 57 -20.57 2.69 -8.34
N GLY A 58 -20.95 2.79 -7.07
CA GLY A 58 -21.72 1.75 -6.39
C GLY A 58 -20.92 0.51 -5.99
N LYS A 59 -19.60 0.55 -6.02
CA LYS A 59 -18.72 -0.57 -5.69
C LYS A 59 -17.57 -0.16 -4.79
N ALA A 60 -17.15 -1.04 -3.91
CA ALA A 60 -15.97 -0.86 -3.07
C ALA A 60 -14.73 -0.56 -3.94
N HIS A 61 -13.97 0.45 -3.56
CA HIS A 61 -12.82 0.91 -4.34
C HIS A 61 -11.71 1.42 -3.41
N GLY A 62 -10.45 1.24 -3.83
CA GLY A 62 -9.30 1.68 -3.07
C GLY A 62 -8.88 0.72 -1.96
N ILE A 63 -8.02 1.20 -1.06
CA ILE A 63 -7.51 0.43 0.07
C ILE A 63 -8.55 0.39 1.18
N GLY A 64 -8.76 -0.78 1.76
CA GLY A 64 -9.71 -0.95 2.85
C GLY A 64 -9.66 -2.34 3.46
N ILE A 65 -10.57 -2.56 4.41
CA ILE A 65 -10.77 -3.83 5.07
C ILE A 65 -12.16 -4.33 4.72
N THR A 66 -12.25 -5.50 4.11
CA THR A 66 -13.50 -6.26 4.07
C THR A 66 -13.54 -7.18 5.27
N VAL A 67 -14.63 -7.20 6.01
CA VAL A 67 -14.86 -8.20 7.05
C VAL A 67 -16.05 -9.04 6.64
N TRP A 68 -15.77 -10.26 6.23
CA TRP A 68 -16.77 -11.27 5.92
C TRP A 68 -17.22 -11.94 7.20
N ARG A 69 -18.54 -12.05 7.39
CA ARG A 69 -19.16 -12.66 8.57
C ARG A 69 -20.11 -13.76 8.13
N ASN A 70 -19.94 -14.94 8.68
CA ASN A 70 -20.86 -16.05 8.51
C ASN A 70 -21.13 -16.76 9.84
N LYS A 71 -22.21 -17.54 9.91
CA LYS A 71 -22.49 -18.38 11.07
C LYS A 71 -21.87 -19.77 10.86
N LYS A 72 -21.05 -20.21 11.82
CA LYS A 72 -20.50 -21.55 11.88
C LYS A 72 -20.85 -22.17 13.23
N SER A 73 -21.59 -23.27 13.21
CA SER A 73 -22.09 -23.93 14.45
C SER A 73 -22.83 -22.96 15.41
N GLY A 74 -23.65 -22.04 14.84
CA GLY A 74 -24.41 -21.05 15.60
C GLY A 74 -23.66 -19.81 16.08
N LYS A 75 -22.33 -19.77 15.96
CA LYS A 75 -21.49 -18.63 16.31
C LYS A 75 -21.13 -17.81 15.08
N TRP A 76 -21.05 -16.49 15.23
CA TRP A 76 -20.53 -15.61 14.19
C TRP A 76 -19.01 -15.74 14.09
N VAL A 77 -18.52 -15.96 12.87
CA VAL A 77 -17.12 -16.02 12.54
C VAL A 77 -16.80 -14.87 11.59
N GLU A 78 -15.72 -14.15 11.88
CA GLU A 78 -15.25 -13.03 11.09
C GLU A 78 -13.97 -13.41 10.33
N ARG A 79 -13.89 -12.95 9.09
CA ARG A 79 -12.69 -13.10 8.25
C ARG A 79 -12.32 -11.74 7.67
N PRO A 80 -11.47 -10.98 8.34
CA PRO A 80 -10.94 -9.73 7.81
C PRO A 80 -9.99 -10.00 6.63
N ILE A 81 -10.12 -9.19 5.58
CA ILE A 81 -9.19 -9.15 4.46
C ILE A 81 -8.81 -7.69 4.24
N VAL A 82 -7.53 -7.40 4.38
CA VAL A 82 -6.97 -6.07 4.15
C VAL A 82 -6.34 -6.03 2.78
N GLY A 83 -6.70 -5.07 1.98
CA GLY A 83 -6.13 -4.94 0.64
C GLY A 83 -6.77 -3.84 -0.20
N ASN A 84 -6.38 -3.82 -1.46
CA ASN A 84 -6.99 -2.93 -2.44
C ASN A 84 -8.19 -3.61 -3.10
N THR A 85 -9.24 -2.86 -3.30
CA THR A 85 -10.43 -3.29 -4.01
C THR A 85 -10.60 -2.41 -5.24
N LEU A 86 -10.74 -3.02 -6.41
CA LEU A 86 -10.98 -2.33 -7.68
C LEU A 86 -12.34 -2.76 -8.21
N ASN A 87 -13.26 -1.79 -8.35
CA ASN A 87 -14.63 -2.05 -8.82
C ASN A 87 -15.32 -3.21 -8.07
N GLY A 88 -15.19 -3.22 -6.75
CA GLY A 88 -15.80 -4.21 -5.86
C GLY A 88 -15.10 -5.55 -5.78
N ARG A 89 -13.96 -5.73 -6.45
CA ARG A 89 -13.18 -6.98 -6.43
C ARG A 89 -11.82 -6.75 -5.77
N MET A 90 -11.41 -7.65 -4.89
CA MET A 90 -10.06 -7.64 -4.34
C MET A 90 -9.02 -7.71 -5.45
N SER A 91 -8.00 -6.87 -5.38
CA SER A 91 -6.98 -6.70 -6.42
C SER A 91 -5.58 -6.56 -5.80
N GLY A 92 -4.63 -7.31 -6.30
CA GLY A 92 -3.24 -7.28 -5.83
C GLY A 92 -3.01 -8.08 -4.56
N GLU A 93 -1.97 -7.71 -3.82
CA GLU A 93 -1.64 -8.35 -2.54
C GLU A 93 -2.66 -8.01 -1.46
N VAL A 94 -3.01 -9.01 -0.68
CA VAL A 94 -3.93 -8.88 0.45
C VAL A 94 -3.35 -9.54 1.68
N THR A 95 -3.82 -9.12 2.84
CA THR A 95 -3.64 -9.86 4.09
C THR A 95 -4.99 -10.47 4.48
N VAL A 96 -5.04 -11.79 4.58
CA VAL A 96 -6.22 -12.55 5.02
C VAL A 96 -5.96 -13.06 6.42
N PHE A 97 -6.90 -12.83 7.34
CA PHE A 97 -6.85 -13.38 8.70
C PHE A 97 -7.88 -14.51 8.81
N TYR A 98 -7.46 -15.64 9.37
CA TYR A 98 -8.26 -16.83 9.54
C TYR A 98 -8.69 -17.02 11.00
N GLU A 99 -9.82 -17.68 11.20
CA GLU A 99 -10.42 -17.96 12.51
C GLU A 99 -9.48 -18.66 13.51
N ASN A 100 -8.60 -19.53 12.98
CA ASN A 100 -7.63 -20.29 13.77
C ASN A 100 -6.37 -19.48 14.16
N GLY A 101 -6.33 -18.17 13.88
CA GLY A 101 -5.20 -17.31 14.13
C GLY A 101 -4.12 -17.35 13.04
N ASP A 102 -4.28 -18.15 12.00
CA ASP A 102 -3.40 -18.14 10.84
C ASP A 102 -3.55 -16.85 10.04
N LYS A 103 -2.53 -16.50 9.27
CA LYS A 103 -2.51 -15.33 8.41
C LYS A 103 -1.88 -15.68 7.05
N TYR A 104 -2.46 -15.14 5.99
CA TYR A 104 -1.86 -15.18 4.67
C TYR A 104 -1.59 -13.77 4.16
N PHE A 105 -0.39 -13.51 3.68
CA PHE A 105 -0.03 -12.31 2.94
C PHE A 105 0.43 -12.70 1.53
N GLY A 106 -0.19 -12.13 0.50
CA GLY A 106 0.16 -12.42 -0.90
C GLY A 106 -1.00 -12.19 -1.86
N MET A 107 -0.82 -12.66 -3.08
CA MET A 107 -1.80 -12.52 -4.15
C MET A 107 -2.97 -13.50 -4.00
N LEU A 108 -4.18 -13.02 -4.29
CA LEU A 108 -5.35 -13.87 -4.54
C LEU A 108 -5.69 -13.88 -6.04
N HIS A 109 -6.10 -15.02 -6.53
CA HIS A 109 -6.70 -15.16 -7.85
C HIS A 109 -8.14 -14.61 -7.84
N SER A 110 -8.72 -14.37 -9.04
CA SER A 110 -10.09 -13.87 -9.19
C SER A 110 -11.17 -14.74 -8.53
N ASN A 111 -10.88 -16.01 -8.28
CA ASN A 111 -11.72 -16.96 -7.55
C ASN A 111 -11.50 -16.92 -6.01
N GLY A 112 -10.71 -15.97 -5.49
CA GLY A 112 -10.42 -15.81 -4.06
C GLY A 112 -9.38 -16.78 -3.49
N ASN A 113 -8.79 -17.66 -4.29
CA ASN A 113 -7.75 -18.59 -3.85
C ASN A 113 -6.38 -17.92 -3.82
N ARG A 114 -5.52 -18.36 -2.90
CA ARG A 114 -4.10 -17.96 -2.85
C ARG A 114 -3.41 -18.37 -4.14
N ASN A 115 -2.72 -17.41 -4.79
CA ASN A 115 -2.05 -17.65 -6.05
C ASN A 115 -0.84 -16.73 -6.21
N GLY A 116 0.24 -17.22 -6.85
CA GLY A 116 1.48 -16.48 -6.98
C GLY A 116 2.32 -16.51 -5.70
N GLN A 117 3.17 -15.52 -5.51
CA GLN A 117 4.02 -15.42 -4.32
C GLN A 117 3.18 -15.05 -3.10
N GLY A 118 3.47 -15.70 -1.96
CA GLY A 118 2.79 -15.38 -0.71
C GLY A 118 3.40 -16.08 0.49
N THR A 119 3.11 -15.52 1.66
CA THR A 119 3.56 -15.98 2.96
C THR A 119 2.35 -16.41 3.79
N TYR A 120 2.32 -17.63 4.23
CA TYR A 120 1.34 -18.14 5.18
C TYR A 120 1.99 -18.32 6.53
N THR A 121 1.49 -17.64 7.53
CA THR A 121 1.97 -17.74 8.91
C THR A 121 0.91 -18.50 9.71
N HIS A 122 1.29 -19.63 10.29
CA HIS A 122 0.45 -20.39 11.20
C HIS A 122 0.36 -19.70 12.57
N SER A 123 -0.69 -20.00 13.31
CA SER A 123 -0.90 -19.46 14.67
C SER A 123 0.18 -19.87 15.67
N ASP A 124 0.93 -20.94 15.41
CA ASP A 124 2.09 -21.37 16.17
C ASP A 124 3.39 -20.61 15.81
N GLY A 125 3.31 -19.67 14.85
CA GLY A 125 4.43 -18.87 14.36
C GLY A 125 5.24 -19.53 13.23
N SER A 126 4.91 -20.75 12.81
CA SER A 126 5.56 -21.36 11.66
C SER A 126 5.16 -20.67 10.36
N VAL A 127 6.07 -20.59 9.39
CA VAL A 127 5.91 -19.81 8.16
C VAL A 127 6.12 -20.66 6.93
N LEU A 128 5.20 -20.56 5.97
CA LEU A 128 5.32 -21.10 4.62
C LEU A 128 5.42 -19.93 3.63
N GLU A 129 6.64 -19.61 3.21
CA GLU A 129 6.89 -18.58 2.18
C GLU A 129 7.24 -19.22 0.85
N GLY A 130 6.55 -18.85 -0.22
CA GLY A 130 6.81 -19.40 -1.54
C GLY A 130 5.69 -19.18 -2.53
N ILE A 131 5.61 -20.08 -3.52
CA ILE A 131 4.63 -20.01 -4.60
C ILE A 131 3.38 -20.80 -4.24
N TRP A 132 2.23 -20.18 -4.46
CA TRP A 132 0.89 -20.73 -4.25
C TRP A 132 0.17 -20.86 -5.58
N LYS A 133 -0.62 -21.91 -5.74
CA LYS A 133 -1.49 -22.14 -6.90
C LYS A 133 -2.80 -22.74 -6.42
N ASP A 134 -3.92 -22.13 -6.78
CA ASP A 134 -5.27 -22.57 -6.45
C ASP A 134 -5.46 -22.89 -4.94
N GLY A 135 -4.91 -22.01 -4.07
CA GLY A 135 -4.98 -22.14 -2.62
C GLY A 135 -3.96 -23.09 -2.00
N LYS A 136 -3.19 -23.86 -2.79
CA LYS A 136 -2.21 -24.84 -2.32
C LYS A 136 -0.79 -24.32 -2.44
N PHE A 137 0.01 -24.58 -1.41
CA PHE A 137 1.45 -24.31 -1.44
C PHE A 137 2.15 -25.28 -2.40
N GLN A 138 2.98 -24.76 -3.28
CA GLN A 138 3.67 -25.54 -4.31
C GLN A 138 5.12 -25.84 -3.92
N TYR A 139 5.89 -24.80 -3.63
CA TYR A 139 7.29 -24.92 -3.24
C TYR A 139 7.78 -23.67 -2.52
N ALA A 140 8.75 -23.86 -1.62
CA ALA A 140 9.38 -22.77 -0.90
C ALA A 140 10.34 -21.98 -1.82
N LYS A 141 10.41 -20.67 -1.62
CA LYS A 141 11.52 -19.86 -2.13
C LYS A 141 12.77 -20.32 -1.39
N THR A 142 13.79 -20.83 -2.07
CA THR A 142 15.02 -21.48 -1.58
C THR A 142 15.36 -21.23 -0.08
N PRO A 143 15.60 -22.27 0.73
CA PRO A 143 15.63 -22.14 2.18
C PRO A 143 16.84 -21.34 2.67
N THR A 144 16.62 -20.29 3.44
CA THR A 144 17.60 -19.82 4.42
C THR A 144 17.59 -20.78 5.61
N LYS A 145 18.77 -21.32 5.97
CA LYS A 145 18.96 -22.29 7.05
C LYS A 145 18.25 -21.88 8.35
N PRO A 146 17.59 -22.82 9.05
CA PRO A 146 17.02 -22.54 10.37
C PRO A 146 18.14 -22.23 11.39
N VAL A 147 17.97 -21.15 12.13
CA VAL A 147 18.79 -20.87 13.32
C VAL A 147 18.34 -21.84 14.42
N PRO A 148 19.25 -22.55 15.15
CA PRO A 148 18.88 -23.48 16.20
C PRO A 148 18.18 -22.76 17.36
N VAL A 149 17.01 -23.21 17.75
CA VAL A 149 16.31 -22.77 18.96
C VAL A 149 17.00 -23.37 20.17
N VAL A 150 17.71 -22.56 20.94
CA VAL A 150 18.23 -22.93 22.25
C VAL A 150 17.07 -22.93 23.24
N LYS A 151 16.72 -24.12 23.74
CA LYS A 151 15.74 -24.29 24.83
C LYS A 151 16.42 -23.94 26.16
N THR A 152 16.13 -22.76 26.69
CA THR A 152 16.45 -22.41 28.09
C THR A 152 15.20 -22.59 28.96
N PRO A 153 15.29 -23.11 30.19
CA PRO A 153 14.14 -23.36 31.08
C PRO A 153 13.52 -22.03 31.54
N ILE A 154 12.21 -21.87 31.33
CA ILE A 154 11.46 -20.65 31.65
C ILE A 154 10.98 -20.71 33.11
N LYS A 155 11.34 -19.70 33.91
CA LYS A 155 10.66 -19.36 35.17
C LYS A 155 9.24 -18.84 34.87
N PRO A 156 8.26 -19.04 35.77
CA PRO A 156 6.90 -18.59 35.50
C PRO A 156 6.82 -17.08 35.34
N VAL A 157 6.37 -16.65 34.16
CA VAL A 157 6.15 -15.25 33.77
C VAL A 157 4.68 -14.90 34.06
N PRO A 158 4.37 -13.66 34.50
CA PRO A 158 3.00 -13.20 34.75
C PRO A 158 2.12 -13.37 33.50
N VAL A 159 0.84 -13.66 33.72
CA VAL A 159 -0.17 -13.87 32.68
C VAL A 159 -0.13 -12.73 31.65
N VAL A 160 0.47 -13.00 30.50
CA VAL A 160 0.40 -12.11 29.33
C VAL A 160 -1.02 -12.23 28.78
N LYS A 161 -1.75 -11.13 28.73
CA LYS A 161 -3.06 -11.06 28.04
C LYS A 161 -2.86 -11.57 26.62
N THR A 162 -3.67 -12.54 26.20
CA THR A 162 -3.73 -12.99 24.81
C THR A 162 -3.96 -11.77 23.93
N PRO A 163 -3.14 -11.52 22.88
CA PRO A 163 -3.35 -10.38 21.99
C PRO A 163 -4.77 -10.44 21.42
N THR A 164 -5.49 -9.35 21.54
CA THR A 164 -6.81 -9.22 20.92
C THR A 164 -6.63 -9.01 19.42
N GLN A 165 -7.65 -9.25 18.62
CA GLN A 165 -7.62 -9.06 17.17
C GLN A 165 -7.23 -7.61 16.80
N ASP A 166 -7.50 -6.65 17.67
CA ASP A 166 -7.16 -5.23 17.54
C ASP A 166 -5.66 -4.93 17.68
N ASP A 167 -4.87 -5.86 18.25
CA ASP A 167 -3.43 -5.71 18.48
C ASP A 167 -2.59 -6.19 17.28
N GLN A 168 -3.20 -6.75 16.24
CA GLN A 168 -2.49 -7.23 15.07
C GLN A 168 -1.94 -6.08 14.24
N VAL A 169 -0.63 -6.11 13.93
CA VAL A 169 0.08 -5.10 13.14
C VAL A 169 0.04 -5.49 11.67
N ILE A 170 -0.52 -4.62 10.82
CA ILE A 170 -0.73 -4.84 9.39
C ILE A 170 -0.20 -3.66 8.57
N PRO A 171 0.16 -3.85 7.27
CA PRO A 171 0.50 -2.73 6.39
C PRO A 171 -0.73 -1.83 6.16
N ALA A 172 -0.62 -0.58 6.59
CA ALA A 172 -1.72 0.40 6.57
C ALA A 172 -1.59 1.42 5.44
N SER A 173 -0.36 1.85 5.13
CA SER A 173 -0.05 2.77 4.05
C SER A 173 1.33 2.49 3.47
N SER A 174 1.62 3.11 2.34
CA SER A 174 2.92 2.99 1.70
C SER A 174 3.32 4.27 0.96
N GLY A 175 4.61 4.40 0.72
CA GLY A 175 5.20 5.51 -0.01
C GLY A 175 6.60 5.17 -0.49
N SER A 176 7.33 6.21 -0.83
CA SER A 176 8.72 6.15 -1.27
C SER A 176 9.63 6.86 -0.28
N GLY A 177 10.91 6.57 -0.35
CA GLY A 177 11.95 7.30 0.34
C GLY A 177 13.28 7.12 -0.35
N PHE A 178 14.27 7.90 0.01
CA PHE A 178 15.58 7.83 -0.60
C PHE A 178 16.71 8.07 0.41
N ALA A 179 17.85 7.39 0.17
CA ALA A 179 19.02 7.50 1.04
C ALA A 179 19.73 8.84 0.89
N VAL A 180 20.05 9.48 2.01
CA VAL A 180 20.78 10.76 2.09
C VAL A 180 22.13 10.65 2.80
N SER A 181 22.44 9.48 3.37
CA SER A 181 23.72 9.19 4.03
C SER A 181 24.12 7.73 3.85
N SER A 182 25.41 7.46 3.76
CA SER A 182 25.99 6.10 3.69
C SER A 182 25.71 5.27 4.96
N ASP A 183 25.27 5.90 6.03
CA ASP A 183 24.95 5.25 7.29
C ASP A 183 23.50 4.74 7.36
N GLY A 184 22.71 4.90 6.31
CA GLY A 184 21.33 4.41 6.26
C GLY A 184 20.29 5.40 6.76
N TYR A 185 20.54 6.70 6.62
CA TYR A 185 19.49 7.74 6.75
C TYR A 185 18.69 7.85 5.46
N VAL A 186 17.37 7.93 5.61
CA VAL A 186 16.40 7.98 4.52
C VAL A 186 15.41 9.11 4.75
N ILE A 187 15.16 9.92 3.73
CA ILE A 187 14.10 10.93 3.71
C ILE A 187 12.83 10.32 3.12
N THR A 188 11.69 10.71 3.68
CA THR A 188 10.34 10.43 3.17
C THR A 188 9.37 11.55 3.59
N ASN A 189 8.08 11.46 3.22
CA ASN A 189 7.08 12.36 3.76
C ASN A 189 6.59 11.96 5.16
N SER A 190 6.20 12.94 5.95
CA SER A 190 5.59 12.74 7.27
C SER A 190 4.30 11.93 7.18
N HIS A 191 3.42 12.24 6.20
CA HIS A 191 2.15 11.52 6.04
C HIS A 191 2.32 10.04 5.65
N VAL A 192 3.46 9.63 5.09
CA VAL A 192 3.77 8.23 4.77
C VAL A 192 3.92 7.40 6.03
N ILE A 193 4.43 8.03 7.11
CA ILE A 193 4.73 7.36 8.39
C ILE A 193 3.78 7.75 9.53
N ASP A 194 2.75 8.55 9.25
CA ASP A 194 1.84 9.05 10.28
C ASP A 194 1.06 7.91 10.92
N GLY A 195 1.15 7.82 12.25
CA GLY A 195 0.50 6.79 13.06
C GLY A 195 1.12 5.40 12.96
N CYS A 196 2.22 5.20 12.21
CA CYS A 196 2.87 3.90 12.08
C CYS A 196 3.40 3.39 13.43
N GLN A 197 3.10 2.15 13.74
CA GLN A 197 3.80 1.41 14.81
C GLN A 197 5.19 0.99 14.33
N ASP A 198 5.27 0.50 13.10
CA ASP A 198 6.51 0.12 12.44
C ASP A 198 6.60 0.74 11.05
N VAL A 199 7.79 1.23 10.73
CA VAL A 199 8.15 1.72 9.39
C VAL A 199 9.20 0.79 8.81
N VAL A 200 8.96 0.26 7.62
CA VAL A 200 9.85 -0.71 6.99
C VAL A 200 10.20 -0.23 5.59
N ILE A 201 11.50 -0.23 5.25
CA ILE A 201 11.95 -0.13 3.87
C ILE A 201 12.22 -1.53 3.30
N HIS A 202 11.89 -1.71 2.04
CA HIS A 202 12.07 -2.96 1.33
C HIS A 202 13.24 -2.86 0.38
N THR A 203 14.20 -3.76 0.53
CA THR A 203 15.34 -3.90 -0.38
C THR A 203 15.29 -5.27 -1.08
N PRO A 204 15.98 -5.47 -2.18
CA PRO A 204 16.02 -6.78 -2.86
C PRO A 204 16.53 -7.92 -1.97
N GLN A 205 17.31 -7.59 -0.92
CA GLN A 205 17.94 -8.59 -0.04
C GLN A 205 17.11 -8.86 1.21
N LYS A 206 16.47 -7.83 1.78
CA LYS A 206 15.72 -7.95 3.05
C LYS A 206 14.87 -6.72 3.34
N ASP A 207 13.92 -6.89 4.20
CA ASP A 207 13.17 -5.82 4.84
C ASP A 207 13.97 -5.22 6.00
N ILE A 208 13.95 -3.90 6.13
CA ILE A 208 14.70 -3.17 7.15
C ILE A 208 13.74 -2.29 7.94
N LYS A 209 13.63 -2.59 9.23
CA LYS A 209 12.86 -1.76 10.17
C LYS A 209 13.59 -0.44 10.38
N MET A 210 12.86 0.66 10.20
CA MET A 210 13.37 2.01 10.34
C MET A 210 12.93 2.63 11.66
N ARG A 211 13.81 3.44 12.23
CA ARG A 211 13.53 4.30 13.37
C ARG A 211 13.31 5.72 12.88
N VAL A 212 12.26 6.38 13.34
CA VAL A 212 12.02 7.80 13.07
C VAL A 212 13.00 8.62 13.90
N ILE A 213 13.80 9.45 13.25
CA ILE A 213 14.78 10.35 13.88
C ILE A 213 14.17 11.74 14.04
N SER A 214 13.52 12.23 12.99
CA SER A 214 12.82 13.51 12.99
C SER A 214 11.54 13.38 12.18
N ASN A 215 10.49 14.06 12.63
CA ASN A 215 9.22 14.14 11.93
C ASN A 215 8.76 15.60 11.94
N ASP A 216 8.57 16.19 10.77
CA ASP A 216 8.07 17.55 10.57
C ASP A 216 6.73 17.51 9.81
N PRO A 217 5.60 17.35 10.53
CA PRO A 217 4.27 17.30 9.90
C PRO A 217 3.90 18.60 9.18
N LYS A 218 4.46 19.75 9.59
CA LYS A 218 4.16 21.05 8.97
C LYS A 218 4.71 21.13 7.55
N ASN A 219 5.94 20.68 7.35
CA ASN A 219 6.59 20.65 6.03
C ASN A 219 6.44 19.28 5.35
N ASP A 220 5.68 18.36 5.95
CA ASP A 220 5.43 16.99 5.45
C ASP A 220 6.72 16.20 5.17
N LEU A 221 7.72 16.29 6.04
CA LEU A 221 9.00 15.58 5.94
C LEU A 221 9.25 14.69 7.15
N ALA A 222 9.89 13.55 6.92
CA ALA A 222 10.42 12.69 7.97
C ALA A 222 11.82 12.18 7.62
N LEU A 223 12.66 12.09 8.64
CA LEU A 223 14.00 11.49 8.59
C LEU A 223 13.98 10.16 9.33
N LEU A 224 14.35 9.11 8.63
CA LEU A 224 14.40 7.75 9.12
C LEU A 224 15.84 7.25 9.22
N LYS A 225 16.11 6.29 10.12
CA LYS A 225 17.39 5.62 10.27
C LYS A 225 17.20 4.11 10.31
N GLY A 226 17.88 3.39 9.42
CA GLY A 226 17.98 1.94 9.42
C GLY A 226 19.39 1.44 9.66
N ASN A 227 19.53 0.18 10.07
CA ASN A 227 20.84 -0.48 10.18
C ASN A 227 21.19 -1.18 8.86
N PHE A 228 21.59 -0.37 7.86
CA PHE A 228 22.05 -0.84 6.56
C PHE A 228 22.97 0.20 5.89
N LYS A 229 23.69 -0.26 4.87
CA LYS A 229 24.48 0.62 3.99
C LYS A 229 23.76 0.72 2.64
N PRO A 230 23.25 1.91 2.28
CA PRO A 230 22.64 2.14 0.97
C PRO A 230 23.64 1.88 -0.18
N SER A 231 23.15 1.30 -1.28
CA SER A 231 23.99 1.07 -2.49
C SER A 231 24.23 2.36 -3.26
N ALA A 232 23.34 3.35 -3.13
CA ALA A 232 23.52 4.72 -3.62
C ALA A 232 22.97 5.72 -2.61
N VAL A 233 23.57 6.90 -2.56
CA VAL A 233 23.22 8.01 -1.66
C VAL A 233 23.06 9.26 -2.51
N PHE A 234 21.98 10.00 -2.28
CA PHE A 234 21.72 11.24 -3.00
C PHE A 234 22.29 12.43 -2.26
N SER A 235 22.92 13.33 -3.03
CA SER A 235 23.26 14.68 -2.59
C SER A 235 22.08 15.63 -2.79
N LEU A 236 22.01 16.67 -1.97
CA LEU A 236 21.05 17.77 -2.16
C LEU A 236 21.62 18.79 -3.15
N SER A 237 20.77 19.33 -4.03
CA SER A 237 21.16 20.44 -4.90
C SER A 237 21.58 21.65 -4.07
N SER A 238 22.73 22.21 -4.40
CA SER A 238 23.19 23.50 -3.85
C SER A 238 22.60 24.72 -4.56
N LYS A 239 21.98 24.48 -5.73
CA LYS A 239 21.34 25.53 -6.53
C LYS A 239 19.87 25.69 -6.12
N ARG A 240 19.35 26.91 -6.27
CA ARG A 240 17.90 27.14 -6.17
C ARG A 240 17.21 26.51 -7.37
N PRO A 241 15.99 25.97 -7.18
CA PRO A 241 15.21 25.49 -8.32
C PRO A 241 14.83 26.66 -9.24
N GLU A 242 14.76 26.37 -10.56
CA GLU A 242 14.42 27.35 -11.59
C GLU A 242 13.17 26.90 -12.36
N ILE A 243 12.35 27.85 -12.84
CA ILE A 243 11.22 27.54 -13.72
C ILE A 243 11.76 26.98 -15.03
N LEU A 244 11.06 25.98 -15.59
CA LEU A 244 11.42 25.16 -16.76
C LEU A 244 12.64 24.24 -16.54
N GLN A 245 13.16 24.14 -15.33
CA GLN A 245 14.21 23.18 -15.01
C GLN A 245 13.70 21.76 -15.24
N ASP A 246 14.41 20.96 -16.05
CA ASP A 246 14.16 19.52 -16.21
C ASP A 246 14.33 18.78 -14.89
N ILE A 247 13.37 17.89 -14.59
CA ILE A 247 13.39 17.06 -13.39
C ILE A 247 12.99 15.61 -13.67
N TYR A 248 13.45 14.72 -12.80
CA TYR A 248 13.11 13.29 -12.77
C TYR A 248 12.56 12.95 -11.39
N VAL A 249 11.34 12.42 -11.35
CA VAL A 249 10.73 11.97 -10.09
C VAL A 249 10.77 10.47 -10.02
N ALA A 250 11.32 9.92 -8.93
CA ALA A 250 11.42 8.50 -8.72
C ALA A 250 10.57 8.04 -7.53
N GLY A 251 9.97 6.86 -7.64
CA GLY A 251 9.17 6.31 -6.55
C GLY A 251 8.50 4.98 -6.90
N TYR A 252 7.62 4.55 -6.02
CA TYR A 252 6.89 3.28 -6.11
C TYR A 252 5.39 3.54 -6.18
N PRO A 253 4.87 4.07 -7.32
CA PRO A 253 3.45 4.34 -7.47
C PRO A 253 2.65 3.05 -7.29
N PHE A 254 1.59 3.14 -6.46
CA PHE A 254 0.75 2.01 -6.06
C PHE A 254 1.49 0.86 -5.33
N GLY A 255 2.75 1.09 -4.93
CA GLY A 255 3.58 0.15 -4.20
C GLY A 255 3.84 -1.16 -4.95
N TYR A 256 4.11 -2.23 -4.21
CA TYR A 256 4.29 -3.58 -4.80
C TYR A 256 3.08 -4.11 -5.58
N LYS A 257 1.91 -3.48 -5.44
CA LYS A 257 0.69 -3.86 -6.16
C LYS A 257 0.82 -3.75 -7.66
N VAL A 258 1.61 -2.79 -8.14
CA VAL A 258 1.84 -2.57 -9.57
C VAL A 258 3.20 -3.11 -9.99
N SER A 259 4.24 -2.89 -9.19
CA SER A 259 5.59 -3.36 -9.50
C SER A 259 6.51 -3.20 -8.29
N SER A 260 7.37 -4.18 -8.06
CA SER A 260 8.47 -4.09 -7.10
C SER A 260 9.64 -3.22 -7.57
N SER A 261 9.58 -2.69 -8.81
CA SER A 261 10.62 -1.83 -9.37
C SER A 261 10.26 -0.37 -9.25
N VAL A 262 11.25 0.48 -8.96
CA VAL A 262 11.10 1.93 -8.97
C VAL A 262 10.61 2.43 -10.34
N LYS A 263 9.72 3.40 -10.34
CA LYS A 263 9.24 4.10 -11.55
C LYS A 263 9.83 5.48 -11.59
N VAL A 264 10.10 5.97 -12.80
CA VAL A 264 10.64 7.31 -13.04
C VAL A 264 9.72 8.03 -14.01
N THR A 265 9.33 9.26 -13.65
CA THR A 265 8.65 10.19 -14.54
C THR A 265 9.55 11.39 -14.78
N LYS A 266 9.48 11.98 -15.98
CA LYS A 266 10.15 13.23 -16.33
C LYS A 266 9.15 14.35 -16.40
N GLY A 267 9.54 15.56 -16.03
CA GLY A 267 8.79 16.79 -16.17
C GLY A 267 9.69 18.00 -15.95
N ILE A 268 9.07 19.13 -15.67
CA ILE A 268 9.73 20.39 -15.36
C ILE A 268 9.18 21.01 -14.04
N ILE A 269 9.88 21.97 -13.51
CA ILE A 269 9.39 22.84 -12.47
C ILE A 269 8.49 23.90 -13.12
N SER A 270 7.19 23.88 -12.82
CA SER A 270 6.17 24.77 -13.41
C SER A 270 5.99 26.05 -12.57
N SER A 271 6.23 26.00 -11.24
CA SER A 271 6.18 27.15 -10.33
C SER A 271 7.15 26.98 -9.16
N LEU A 272 7.67 28.11 -8.66
CA LEU A 272 8.53 28.13 -7.48
C LEU A 272 7.76 28.22 -6.17
N THR A 273 6.43 28.16 -6.19
CA THR A 273 5.56 28.14 -5.02
C THR A 273 4.56 27.01 -5.11
N GLY A 274 4.12 26.53 -3.96
CA GLY A 274 3.02 25.57 -3.83
C GLY A 274 1.66 26.26 -3.75
N ILE A 275 0.64 25.49 -3.32
CA ILE A 275 -0.73 25.99 -3.11
C ILE A 275 -0.70 27.11 -2.08
N GLY A 276 -1.52 28.16 -2.29
CA GLY A 276 -1.60 29.29 -1.37
C GLY A 276 -0.31 30.11 -1.24
N ASN A 277 0.56 30.08 -2.27
CA ASN A 277 1.89 30.72 -2.26
C ASN A 277 2.84 30.12 -1.21
N ASP A 278 2.71 28.85 -0.88
CA ASP A 278 3.66 28.16 -0.01
C ASP A 278 5.06 28.14 -0.62
N PHE A 279 6.00 28.86 -0.02
CA PHE A 279 7.39 28.98 -0.49
C PHE A 279 8.25 27.75 -0.15
N SER A 280 7.79 26.85 0.71
CA SER A 280 8.49 25.59 1.01
C SER A 280 8.31 24.56 -0.09
N ASN A 281 7.29 24.74 -0.92
CA ASN A 281 6.94 23.87 -2.02
C ASN A 281 7.24 24.49 -3.40
N MET A 282 7.26 23.65 -4.42
CA MET A 282 7.29 24.01 -5.83
C MET A 282 6.26 23.15 -6.58
N GLN A 283 5.67 23.71 -7.64
CA GLN A 283 4.80 22.98 -8.54
C GLN A 283 5.61 22.31 -9.65
N ILE A 284 5.24 21.09 -10.01
CA ILE A 284 5.85 20.31 -11.09
C ILE A 284 4.76 19.72 -12.00
N ASP A 285 5.09 19.46 -13.25
CA ASP A 285 4.20 18.80 -14.21
C ASP A 285 4.49 17.30 -14.38
N ALA A 286 5.55 16.79 -13.76
CA ALA A 286 5.86 15.37 -13.75
C ALA A 286 4.69 14.58 -13.15
N ALA A 287 4.25 13.53 -13.84
CA ALA A 287 3.14 12.69 -13.38
C ALA A 287 3.46 12.02 -12.03
N LEU A 288 2.61 12.25 -11.04
CA LEU A 288 2.66 11.60 -9.72
C LEU A 288 1.42 10.76 -9.47
N GLN A 289 1.60 9.69 -8.72
CA GLN A 289 0.55 8.81 -8.26
C GLN A 289 0.75 8.50 -6.78
N SER A 290 -0.31 8.04 -6.12
CA SER A 290 -0.22 7.54 -4.74
C SER A 290 0.92 6.51 -4.64
N GLY A 291 1.81 6.69 -3.66
CA GLY A 291 3.04 5.90 -3.49
C GLY A 291 4.32 6.57 -4.00
N ASN A 292 4.25 7.62 -4.85
CA ASN A 292 5.41 8.45 -5.17
C ASN A 292 5.79 9.40 -4.03
N SER A 293 4.86 9.68 -3.09
CA SER A 293 5.11 10.51 -1.91
C SER A 293 6.38 10.07 -1.18
N GLY A 294 7.26 11.02 -0.87
CA GLY A 294 8.55 10.79 -0.22
C GLY A 294 9.68 10.42 -1.18
N GLY A 295 9.40 10.21 -2.47
CA GLY A 295 10.41 9.93 -3.47
C GLY A 295 11.22 11.17 -3.87
N PRO A 296 12.46 11.01 -4.37
CA PRO A 296 13.31 12.12 -4.77
C PRO A 296 12.84 12.76 -6.07
N ILE A 297 12.91 14.10 -6.13
CA ILE A 297 12.87 14.88 -7.36
C ILE A 297 14.31 15.28 -7.67
N LEU A 298 14.83 14.86 -8.80
CA LEU A 298 16.24 14.95 -9.18
C LEU A 298 16.45 15.90 -10.38
N ASP A 299 17.58 16.59 -10.39
CA ASP A 299 18.08 17.28 -11.57
C ASP A 299 18.88 16.31 -12.51
N ASP A 300 19.40 16.82 -13.62
CA ASP A 300 20.19 16.06 -14.58
C ASP A 300 21.60 15.71 -14.08
N MET A 301 22.02 16.30 -12.98
CA MET A 301 23.26 15.98 -12.26
C MET A 301 23.05 14.91 -11.20
N GLY A 302 21.79 14.47 -10.97
CA GLY A 302 21.42 13.48 -9.95
C GLY A 302 21.34 14.05 -8.54
N ASN A 303 21.31 15.37 -8.37
CA ASN A 303 21.06 15.99 -7.07
C ASN A 303 19.58 16.09 -6.81
N VAL A 304 19.18 15.94 -5.54
CA VAL A 304 17.81 16.15 -5.09
C VAL A 304 17.50 17.64 -5.08
N VAL A 305 16.54 18.06 -5.89
CA VAL A 305 15.97 19.42 -5.90
C VAL A 305 14.72 19.50 -5.06
N GLY A 306 14.11 18.36 -4.70
CA GLY A 306 12.95 18.29 -3.82
C GLY A 306 12.49 16.88 -3.51
N VAL A 307 11.40 16.80 -2.75
CA VAL A 307 10.72 15.54 -2.35
C VAL A 307 9.31 15.56 -2.92
N ALA A 308 8.91 14.50 -3.62
CA ALA A 308 7.60 14.42 -4.26
C ALA A 308 6.48 14.32 -3.20
N VAL A 309 5.39 15.06 -3.42
CA VAL A 309 4.17 15.02 -2.61
C VAL A 309 2.98 14.69 -3.50
N ALA A 310 2.51 13.46 -3.47
CA ALA A 310 1.33 13.00 -4.20
C ALA A 310 0.08 13.12 -3.31
N LYS A 311 -0.27 14.35 -2.90
CA LYS A 311 -1.32 14.60 -1.89
C LYS A 311 -2.39 15.61 -2.34
N LEU A 312 -2.51 15.92 -3.61
CA LEU A 312 -3.69 16.66 -4.04
C LEU A 312 -4.91 15.77 -3.83
N ASP A 313 -5.81 16.20 -2.94
CA ASP A 313 -7.14 15.61 -2.86
C ASP A 313 -7.92 16.07 -4.10
N ALA A 314 -7.86 15.24 -5.16
CA ALA A 314 -8.55 15.51 -6.41
C ALA A 314 -10.05 15.72 -6.21
N MET A 315 -10.65 15.12 -5.18
CA MET A 315 -12.07 15.29 -4.85
C MET A 315 -12.35 16.64 -4.18
N GLN A 316 -11.44 17.09 -3.32
CA GLN A 316 -11.55 18.44 -2.73
C GLN A 316 -11.38 19.51 -3.81
N MET A 317 -10.38 19.38 -4.68
CA MET A 317 -10.17 20.29 -5.80
C MET A 317 -11.36 20.31 -6.76
N LEU A 318 -11.95 19.14 -7.05
CA LEU A 318 -13.18 19.07 -7.87
C LEU A 318 -14.35 19.80 -7.20
N LYS A 319 -14.51 19.68 -5.89
CA LYS A 319 -15.56 20.42 -5.15
C LYS A 319 -15.35 21.93 -5.16
N GLU A 320 -14.10 22.37 -4.99
CA GLU A 320 -13.75 23.80 -4.87
C GLU A 320 -13.66 24.52 -6.22
N THR A 321 -13.15 23.83 -7.24
CA THR A 321 -12.86 24.46 -8.56
C THR A 321 -13.72 23.95 -9.71
N GLY A 322 -14.51 22.88 -9.51
CA GLY A 322 -15.29 22.23 -10.54
C GLY A 322 -14.48 21.40 -11.54
N SER A 323 -13.17 21.25 -11.34
CA SER A 323 -12.28 20.48 -12.21
C SER A 323 -11.20 19.76 -11.43
N ILE A 324 -10.71 18.65 -11.97
CA ILE A 324 -9.51 17.96 -11.45
C ILE A 324 -8.33 18.54 -12.23
N PRO A 325 -7.35 19.20 -11.56
CA PRO A 325 -6.19 19.74 -12.26
C PRO A 325 -5.34 18.60 -12.85
N GLU A 326 -5.10 18.65 -14.14
CA GLU A 326 -4.13 17.78 -14.81
C GLU A 326 -2.74 18.36 -14.66
N ASN A 327 -1.73 17.49 -14.48
CA ASN A 327 -0.31 17.85 -14.41
C ASN A 327 0.02 18.91 -13.34
N THR A 328 -0.78 18.98 -12.27
CA THR A 328 -0.55 19.89 -11.14
C THR A 328 -0.14 19.08 -9.93
N ASN A 329 1.16 18.88 -9.80
CA ASN A 329 1.78 18.12 -8.73
C ASN A 329 2.76 18.99 -7.95
N PHE A 330 3.18 18.57 -6.78
CA PHE A 330 4.01 19.38 -5.90
C PHE A 330 5.22 18.61 -5.38
N GLY A 331 6.25 19.38 -5.03
CA GLY A 331 7.44 18.87 -4.36
C GLY A 331 7.91 19.83 -3.28
N ILE A 332 8.34 19.30 -2.15
CA ILE A 332 8.99 20.05 -1.07
C ILE A 332 10.41 20.34 -1.52
N LYS A 333 10.83 21.59 -1.48
CA LYS A 333 12.16 22.01 -1.93
C LYS A 333 13.30 21.38 -1.12
N ALA A 334 14.43 21.12 -1.76
CA ALA A 334 15.64 20.59 -1.11
C ALA A 334 16.17 21.47 0.03
N SER A 335 15.90 22.79 0.02
CA SER A 335 16.26 23.68 1.12
C SER A 335 15.55 23.34 2.44
N VAL A 336 14.30 22.85 2.36
CA VAL A 336 13.54 22.40 3.53
C VAL A 336 14.10 21.06 4.04
N VAL A 337 14.43 20.14 3.11
CA VAL A 337 15.11 18.87 3.44
C VAL A 337 16.43 19.15 4.16
N LYS A 338 17.22 20.11 3.64
CA LYS A 338 18.48 20.52 4.27
C LYS A 338 18.26 20.96 5.71
N SER A 339 17.25 21.76 6.00
CA SER A 339 16.94 22.20 7.36
C SER A 339 16.65 21.04 8.32
N VAL A 340 15.95 20.00 7.85
CA VAL A 340 15.69 18.78 8.65
C VAL A 340 16.99 18.01 8.92
N LEU A 341 17.87 17.88 7.93
CA LEU A 341 19.16 17.18 8.06
C LEU A 341 20.13 17.94 8.98
N ASP A 342 20.24 19.26 8.79
CA ASP A 342 21.09 20.11 9.64
C ASP A 342 20.64 20.05 11.11
N SER A 343 19.32 20.11 11.38
CA SER A 343 18.79 20.00 12.74
C SER A 343 19.03 18.62 13.38
N SER A 344 19.24 17.61 12.57
CA SER A 344 19.50 16.23 12.99
C SER A 344 21.00 15.89 12.95
N SER A 345 21.88 16.82 12.59
CA SER A 345 23.33 16.64 12.43
C SER A 345 23.67 15.48 11.48
N VAL A 346 22.97 15.43 10.34
CA VAL A 346 23.18 14.41 9.31
C VAL A 346 23.82 15.07 8.09
N ASP A 347 25.05 14.65 7.79
CA ASP A 347 25.77 15.10 6.62
C ASP A 347 25.34 14.35 5.37
N THR A 348 25.22 15.07 4.25
CA THR A 348 24.98 14.52 2.92
C THR A 348 26.23 14.63 2.06
N PRO A 349 26.37 13.81 0.99
CA PRO A 349 27.42 14.02 0.01
C PRO A 349 27.35 15.42 -0.60
N SER A 350 28.50 15.95 -1.02
CA SER A 350 28.56 17.19 -1.78
C SER A 350 27.76 17.08 -3.07
N ALA A 351 27.09 18.18 -3.47
CA ALA A 351 26.33 18.23 -4.70
C ALA A 351 27.22 17.97 -5.93
N ASN A 352 26.72 17.19 -6.87
CA ASN A 352 27.35 17.00 -8.17
C ASN A 352 27.29 18.32 -8.95
N THR A 353 28.36 18.65 -9.65
CA THR A 353 28.50 19.89 -10.43
C THR A 353 28.39 19.69 -11.93
N SER A 354 28.33 18.46 -12.39
CA SER A 354 28.24 18.09 -13.80
C SER A 354 27.09 17.11 -14.05
N ALA A 355 26.45 17.22 -15.20
CA ALA A 355 25.43 16.27 -15.63
C ALA A 355 26.00 14.85 -15.74
N ILE A 356 25.21 13.87 -15.33
CA ILE A 356 25.53 12.45 -15.43
C ILE A 356 24.73 11.81 -16.57
N SER A 357 25.21 10.69 -17.10
CA SER A 357 24.47 9.96 -18.13
C SER A 357 23.14 9.44 -17.59
N LYS A 358 22.14 9.28 -18.46
CA LYS A 358 20.83 8.72 -18.07
C LYS A 358 20.94 7.31 -17.50
N SER A 359 21.90 6.53 -17.96
CA SER A 359 22.21 5.21 -17.40
C SER A 359 22.72 5.29 -15.96
N GLN A 360 23.62 6.22 -15.67
CA GLN A 360 24.12 6.46 -14.31
C GLN A 360 23.02 6.98 -13.40
N LEU A 361 22.20 7.92 -13.87
CA LEU A 361 21.04 8.45 -13.13
C LEU A 361 20.05 7.32 -12.81
N GLY A 362 19.70 6.49 -13.80
CA GLY A 362 18.79 5.35 -13.62
C GLY A 362 19.32 4.33 -12.61
N LYS A 363 20.64 4.03 -12.65
CA LYS A 363 21.27 3.15 -11.67
C LYS A 363 21.21 3.75 -10.26
N MET A 364 21.56 5.01 -10.10
CA MET A 364 21.52 5.70 -8.80
C MET A 364 20.11 5.73 -8.21
N ILE A 365 19.10 5.98 -9.05
CA ILE A 365 17.68 5.93 -8.67
C ILE A 365 17.31 4.54 -8.18
N THR A 366 17.67 3.49 -8.93
CA THR A 366 17.33 2.11 -8.58
C THR A 366 17.98 1.66 -7.26
N ASP A 367 19.21 2.10 -7.02
CA ASP A 367 20.02 1.67 -5.88
C ASP A 367 19.77 2.50 -4.60
N GLY A 368 19.23 3.72 -4.73
CA GLY A 368 19.08 4.67 -3.61
C GLY A 368 17.65 5.05 -3.25
N THR A 369 16.65 4.62 -4.05
CA THR A 369 15.23 4.87 -3.77
C THR A 369 14.56 3.60 -3.25
N TYR A 370 13.76 3.73 -2.21
CA TYR A 370 13.16 2.60 -1.48
C TYR A 370 11.65 2.70 -1.43
N TYR A 371 11.00 1.54 -1.53
CA TYR A 371 9.61 1.38 -1.12
C TYR A 371 9.53 1.38 0.40
N ILE A 372 8.60 2.17 0.94
CA ILE A 372 8.33 2.27 2.38
C ILE A 372 6.93 1.73 2.66
N SER A 373 6.81 0.87 3.66
CA SER A 373 5.54 0.44 4.22
C SER A 373 5.40 0.88 5.67
N CYS A 374 4.22 1.36 5.99
CA CYS A 374 3.76 1.74 7.32
C CYS A 374 2.89 0.63 7.88
N TRP A 375 3.19 0.16 9.07
CA TRP A 375 2.50 -0.93 9.73
C TRP A 375 1.80 -0.41 10.98
N MET A 376 0.52 -0.75 11.14
CA MET A 376 -0.33 -0.29 12.25
C MET A 376 -1.19 -1.43 12.78
N THR A 377 -1.65 -1.32 14.04
CA THR A 377 -2.76 -2.15 14.52
C THR A 377 -4.08 -1.67 13.90
N LEU A 378 -5.10 -2.53 13.90
CA LEU A 378 -6.45 -2.15 13.46
C LEU A 378 -6.97 -0.95 14.23
N ALA A 379 -6.80 -0.94 15.55
CA ALA A 379 -7.19 0.19 16.41
C ALA A 379 -6.48 1.51 16.04
N GLN A 380 -5.19 1.45 15.67
CA GLN A 380 -4.45 2.62 15.20
C GLN A 380 -4.99 3.14 13.87
N ILE A 381 -5.29 2.25 12.92
CA ILE A 381 -5.87 2.60 11.62
C ILE A 381 -7.22 3.31 11.81
N GLU A 382 -8.09 2.79 12.66
CA GLU A 382 -9.38 3.42 12.98
C GLU A 382 -9.21 4.80 13.62
N LYS A 383 -8.26 4.94 14.55
CA LYS A 383 -7.94 6.22 15.19
C LYS A 383 -7.42 7.28 14.20
N VAL A 384 -6.58 6.91 13.25
CA VAL A 384 -6.09 7.82 12.21
C VAL A 384 -7.24 8.25 11.28
N ARG A 385 -8.14 7.33 10.95
CA ARG A 385 -9.32 7.61 10.12
C ARG A 385 -10.32 8.54 10.81
N SER A 386 -10.64 8.28 12.06
CA SER A 386 -11.59 9.12 12.82
C SER A 386 -11.09 10.57 12.97
N LYS A 387 -9.79 10.78 13.11
CA LYS A 387 -9.21 12.13 13.10
C LYS A 387 -9.41 12.84 11.75
N LYS A 388 -9.23 12.15 10.62
CA LYS A 388 -9.44 12.75 9.29
C LYS A 388 -10.91 13.14 9.04
N VAL A 389 -11.85 12.34 9.53
CA VAL A 389 -13.30 12.66 9.43
C VAL A 389 -13.65 13.89 10.27
N LEU A 390 -13.13 14.01 11.49
CA LEU A 390 -13.39 15.16 12.37
C LEU A 390 -12.83 16.48 11.81
N PHE A 391 -11.75 16.45 11.04
CA PHE A 391 -11.18 17.66 10.41
C PHE A 391 -11.89 18.02 9.10
N SER A 392 -12.56 17.09 8.44
CA SER A 392 -13.34 17.37 7.21
C SER A 392 -14.74 17.94 7.49
N GLU A 393 -15.20 17.91 8.75
CA GLU A 393 -16.49 18.51 9.17
C GLU A 393 -16.33 19.90 9.81
N LEU A 394 -15.10 20.40 9.97
CA LEU A 394 -14.79 21.67 10.63
C LEU A 394 -14.29 22.78 9.68
N ASP A 395 -14.23 22.52 8.37
CA ASP A 395 -13.94 23.50 7.31
C ASP A 395 -15.27 23.78 6.52
#